data_53cbc38047251f95080ba56a903fcfb4
#
_entry.id   53cbc38047251f95080ba56a903fcfb4
#
_cell.length_a   1.000
_cell.length_b   1.000
_cell.length_c   1.000
_cell.angle_alpha   90.00
_cell.angle_beta   90.00
_cell.angle_gamma   90.00
#
_symmetry.space_group_name_H-M   'P 1'
#
loop_
_entity.id
_entity.type
_entity.pdbx_description
1 polymer ?
#
loop_
_entity_poly.entity_id
_entity_poly.type
_entity_poly.pdbx_seq_one_letter_code
_entity_poly.pdbx_strand_id
1 'polypeptide(L)'
;MRFDGLVTPCYIINDEEYAQNITRFKAEFESRWSGRVLFGYSVKTNNFPYMLRTALAHGFHAEVVSPDEYAFALRCGCREDNIIYNGPQKRDTVVSACAAGSIVNLDNLEEVERVCAAFRDSEHKSAVGLRVNYDIERDCPGETTCTGIPGRFGI
;
A
#
# COMPACT_ATOMS: atom_id res chain seq x y z
N MET A 1 -30.67 12.72 6.72
CA MET A 1 -30.71 11.88 5.50
C MET A 1 -31.89 10.92 5.65
N ARG A 2 -32.83 10.86 4.69
CA ARG A 2 -33.94 9.89 4.72
C ARG A 2 -33.52 8.66 3.93
N PHE A 3 -33.74 7.48 4.48
CA PHE A 3 -33.39 6.20 3.86
C PHE A 3 -34.63 5.43 3.37
N ASP A 4 -35.70 6.17 3.06
CA ASP A 4 -36.97 5.58 2.64
C ASP A 4 -36.80 4.90 1.27
N GLY A 5 -37.19 3.63 1.18
CA GLY A 5 -37.08 2.84 -0.06
C GLY A 5 -35.80 2.03 -0.25
N LEU A 6 -34.88 2.04 0.71
CA LEU A 6 -33.70 1.15 0.64
C LEU A 6 -34.07 -0.27 1.06
N VAL A 7 -33.59 -1.23 0.28
CA VAL A 7 -33.68 -2.65 0.63
C VAL A 7 -32.52 -3.01 1.56
N THR A 8 -32.81 -3.54 2.72
CA THR A 8 -31.81 -3.97 3.71
C THR A 8 -31.56 -5.48 3.63
N PRO A 9 -30.33 -5.95 3.92
CA PRO A 9 -29.16 -5.17 4.36
C PRO A 9 -28.48 -4.42 3.20
N CYS A 10 -28.00 -3.18 3.45
CA CYS A 10 -27.25 -2.39 2.47
C CYS A 10 -26.16 -1.56 3.15
N TYR A 11 -25.11 -1.20 2.38
CA TYR A 11 -24.11 -0.24 2.81
C TYR A 11 -24.44 1.12 2.18
N ILE A 12 -24.26 2.17 2.95
CA ILE A 12 -24.45 3.56 2.51
C ILE A 12 -23.12 4.26 2.63
N ILE A 13 -22.70 4.90 1.53
CA ILE A 13 -21.51 5.72 1.51
C ILE A 13 -21.95 7.19 1.48
N ASN A 14 -21.46 7.95 2.46
CA ASN A 14 -21.53 9.40 2.41
C ASN A 14 -20.27 9.89 1.66
N ASP A 15 -20.40 10.13 0.37
CA ASP A 15 -19.30 10.50 -0.51
C ASP A 15 -18.74 11.89 -0.20
N GLU A 16 -19.58 12.84 0.18
CA GLU A 16 -19.15 14.18 0.58
C GLU A 16 -18.30 14.14 1.86
N GLU A 17 -18.76 13.42 2.88
CA GLU A 17 -18.01 13.25 4.13
C GLU A 17 -16.70 12.49 3.91
N TYR A 18 -16.71 11.48 3.04
CA TYR A 18 -15.50 10.75 2.69
C TYR A 18 -14.45 11.65 2.03
N ALA A 19 -14.85 12.44 1.05
CA ALA A 19 -13.95 13.38 0.37
C ALA A 19 -13.42 14.47 1.33
N GLN A 20 -14.29 14.99 2.22
CA GLN A 20 -13.88 15.93 3.26
C GLN A 20 -12.88 15.32 4.25
N ASN A 21 -13.06 14.05 4.64
CA ASN A 21 -12.14 13.35 5.53
C ASN A 21 -10.77 13.17 4.90
N ILE A 22 -10.69 12.78 3.62
CA ILE A 22 -9.45 12.71 2.86
C ILE A 22 -8.75 14.07 2.84
N THR A 23 -9.46 15.13 2.51
CA THR A 23 -8.91 16.49 2.43
C THR A 23 -8.37 16.97 3.76
N ARG A 24 -9.12 16.77 4.85
CA ARG A 24 -8.68 17.13 6.21
C ARG A 24 -7.47 16.34 6.65
N PHE A 25 -7.46 15.03 6.39
CA PHE A 25 -6.34 14.16 6.72
C PHE A 25 -5.04 14.63 6.03
N LYS A 26 -5.09 14.91 4.73
CA LYS A 26 -3.94 15.46 4.00
C LYS A 26 -3.47 16.79 4.57
N ALA A 27 -4.37 17.71 4.77
CA ALA A 27 -4.05 19.06 5.27
C ALA A 27 -3.37 19.02 6.66
N GLU A 28 -3.80 18.11 7.55
CA GLU A 28 -3.17 17.95 8.85
C GLU A 28 -1.71 17.49 8.77
N PHE A 29 -1.38 16.58 7.86
CA PHE A 29 0.00 16.16 7.64
C PHE A 29 0.83 17.26 6.97
N GLU A 30 0.31 17.85 5.90
CA GLU A 30 1.00 18.88 5.11
C GLU A 30 1.27 20.16 5.93
N SER A 31 0.41 20.46 6.89
CA SER A 31 0.59 21.63 7.79
C SER A 31 1.69 21.40 8.85
N ARG A 32 2.05 20.17 9.16
CA ARG A 32 2.98 19.81 10.24
C ARG A 32 4.29 19.22 9.77
N TRP A 33 4.38 18.86 8.50
CA TRP A 33 5.54 18.23 7.90
C TRP A 33 5.99 18.99 6.66
N SER A 34 7.22 19.49 6.70
CA SER A 34 7.79 20.29 5.59
C SER A 34 8.39 19.45 4.47
N GLY A 35 8.53 18.13 4.67
CA GLY A 35 9.06 17.20 3.69
C GLY A 35 7.98 16.65 2.76
N ARG A 36 8.41 15.85 1.78
CA ARG A 36 7.50 15.14 0.89
C ARG A 36 6.69 14.11 1.66
N VAL A 37 5.39 14.09 1.45
CA VAL A 37 4.46 13.09 2.01
C VAL A 37 3.82 12.32 0.87
N LEU A 38 3.79 10.99 0.98
CA LEU A 38 3.01 10.11 0.12
C LEU A 38 1.87 9.52 0.94
N PHE A 39 0.67 9.63 0.43
CA PHE A 39 -0.51 9.05 1.05
C PHE A 39 -0.90 7.77 0.34
N GLY A 40 -1.03 6.67 1.08
CA GLY A 40 -1.47 5.38 0.56
C GLY A 40 -2.88 5.04 1.01
N TYR A 41 -3.70 4.57 0.08
CA TYR A 41 -5.00 3.96 0.36
C TYR A 41 -4.83 2.45 0.43
N SER A 42 -5.06 1.85 1.59
CA SER A 42 -4.88 0.41 1.80
C SER A 42 -6.04 -0.40 1.22
N VAL A 43 -5.82 -1.01 0.06
CA VAL A 43 -6.81 -1.79 -0.68
C VAL A 43 -7.27 -3.00 0.13
N LYS A 44 -6.37 -3.67 0.86
CA LYS A 44 -6.72 -4.82 1.72
C LYS A 44 -7.75 -4.49 2.80
N THR A 45 -7.78 -3.23 3.25
CA THR A 45 -8.70 -2.79 4.31
C THR A 45 -10.09 -2.52 3.76
N ASN A 46 -10.16 -1.95 2.57
CA ASN A 46 -11.40 -1.71 1.87
C ASN A 46 -11.17 -1.71 0.36
N ASN A 47 -11.61 -2.77 -0.32
CA ASN A 47 -11.45 -2.96 -1.76
C ASN A 47 -12.66 -2.50 -2.58
N PHE A 48 -13.47 -1.58 -2.07
CA PHE A 48 -14.60 -1.06 -2.82
C PHE A 48 -14.11 -0.08 -3.89
N PRO A 49 -14.42 -0.32 -5.20
CA PRO A 49 -13.85 0.45 -6.30
C PRO A 49 -14.07 1.95 -6.21
N TYR A 50 -15.25 2.37 -5.74
CA TYR A 50 -15.60 3.78 -5.57
C TYR A 50 -14.64 4.48 -4.57
N MET A 51 -14.40 3.85 -3.43
CA MET A 51 -13.51 4.41 -2.38
C MET A 51 -12.08 4.57 -2.88
N LEU A 52 -11.55 3.55 -3.57
CA LEU A 52 -10.22 3.62 -4.16
C LEU A 52 -10.13 4.72 -5.22
N ARG A 53 -11.08 4.78 -6.16
CA ARG A 53 -11.09 5.81 -7.21
C ARG A 53 -11.15 7.22 -6.64
N THR A 54 -11.96 7.43 -5.61
CA THR A 54 -12.03 8.73 -4.92
C THR A 54 -10.71 9.07 -4.25
N ALA A 55 -10.06 8.12 -3.56
CA ALA A 55 -8.75 8.33 -2.96
C ALA A 55 -7.68 8.68 -4.03
N LEU A 56 -7.66 7.95 -5.15
CA LEU A 56 -6.76 8.23 -6.28
C LEU A 56 -6.98 9.65 -6.86
N ALA A 57 -8.24 10.07 -7.01
CA ALA A 57 -8.58 11.41 -7.48
C ALA A 57 -8.09 12.52 -6.53
N HIS A 58 -7.93 12.21 -5.24
CA HIS A 58 -7.34 13.09 -4.24
C HIS A 58 -5.82 12.95 -4.09
N GLY A 59 -5.14 12.23 -5.00
CA GLY A 59 -3.69 12.10 -5.05
C GLY A 59 -3.13 11.06 -4.09
N PHE A 60 -3.92 10.09 -3.66
CA PHE A 60 -3.42 8.92 -2.95
C PHE A 60 -2.81 7.91 -3.92
N HIS A 61 -1.86 7.13 -3.43
CA HIS A 61 -1.37 5.92 -4.07
C HIS A 61 -2.28 4.74 -3.67
N ALA A 62 -2.41 3.74 -4.53
CA ALA A 62 -2.99 2.46 -4.13
C ALA A 62 -1.93 1.66 -3.36
N GLU A 63 -2.17 1.36 -2.07
CA GLU A 63 -1.34 0.42 -1.31
C GLU A 63 -1.95 -0.96 -1.42
N VAL A 64 -1.19 -1.90 -1.99
CA VAL A 64 -1.62 -3.27 -2.33
C VAL A 64 -0.67 -4.30 -1.72
N VAL A 65 -1.17 -5.49 -1.41
CA VAL A 65 -0.40 -6.55 -0.74
C VAL A 65 -0.39 -7.89 -1.48
N SER A 66 -1.04 -7.97 -2.63
CA SER A 66 -1.11 -9.19 -3.44
C SER A 66 -1.18 -8.87 -4.94
N PRO A 67 -0.86 -9.85 -5.82
CA PRO A 67 -1.06 -9.71 -7.26
C PRO A 67 -2.49 -9.39 -7.67
N ASP A 68 -3.47 -9.94 -6.95
CA ASP A 68 -4.90 -9.70 -7.22
C ASP A 68 -5.29 -8.26 -6.89
N GLU A 69 -4.80 -7.71 -5.77
CA GLU A 69 -5.01 -6.32 -5.41
C GLU A 69 -4.29 -5.36 -6.37
N TYR A 70 -3.09 -5.73 -6.83
CA TYR A 70 -2.36 -4.98 -7.86
C TYR A 70 -3.19 -4.87 -9.15
N ALA A 71 -3.66 -6.01 -9.66
CA ALA A 71 -4.53 -6.04 -10.83
C ALA A 71 -5.86 -5.31 -10.61
N PHE A 72 -6.42 -5.38 -9.40
CA PHE A 72 -7.63 -4.64 -9.03
C PHE A 72 -7.39 -3.12 -9.07
N ALA A 73 -6.29 -2.63 -8.51
CA ALA A 73 -5.94 -1.22 -8.53
C ALA A 73 -5.82 -0.69 -9.97
N LEU A 74 -5.16 -1.44 -10.86
CA LEU A 74 -5.06 -1.08 -12.28
C LEU A 74 -6.45 -1.02 -12.94
N ARG A 75 -7.33 -1.98 -12.68
CA ARG A 75 -8.72 -1.94 -13.19
C ARG A 75 -9.53 -0.77 -12.64
N CYS A 76 -9.19 -0.26 -11.46
CA CYS A 76 -9.77 0.96 -10.91
C CYS A 76 -9.22 2.25 -11.53
N GLY A 77 -8.25 2.15 -12.45
CA GLY A 77 -7.64 3.29 -13.13
C GLY A 77 -6.40 3.83 -12.44
N CYS A 78 -5.83 3.11 -11.46
CA CYS A 78 -4.55 3.46 -10.88
C CYS A 78 -3.44 3.26 -11.92
N ARG A 79 -2.50 4.19 -11.99
CA ARG A 79 -1.28 4.03 -12.78
C ARG A 79 -0.29 3.17 -12.01
N GLU A 80 0.53 2.41 -12.68
CA GLU A 80 1.52 1.53 -12.06
C GLU A 80 2.53 2.30 -11.19
N ASP A 81 2.96 3.48 -11.63
CA ASP A 81 3.86 4.37 -10.87
C ASP A 81 3.18 5.05 -9.66
N ASN A 82 1.88 4.86 -9.49
CA ASN A 82 1.08 5.32 -8.35
C ASN A 82 0.66 4.17 -7.43
N ILE A 83 1.39 3.06 -7.45
CA ILE A 83 1.15 1.89 -6.59
C ILE A 83 2.28 1.76 -5.57
N ILE A 84 1.92 1.51 -4.32
CA ILE A 84 2.80 1.03 -3.25
C ILE A 84 2.51 -0.45 -3.06
N TYR A 85 3.48 -1.30 -3.41
CA TYR A 85 3.30 -2.74 -3.39
C TYR A 85 4.01 -3.37 -2.21
N ASN A 86 3.24 -3.67 -1.19
CA ASN A 86 3.65 -4.38 0.02
C ASN A 86 3.32 -5.87 -0.08
N GLY A 87 3.45 -6.59 1.05
CA GLY A 87 3.03 -7.99 1.19
C GLY A 87 4.09 -9.01 0.86
N PRO A 88 3.93 -10.23 1.42
CA PRO A 88 5.00 -11.23 1.48
C PRO A 88 5.14 -12.09 0.23
N GLN A 89 4.19 -12.06 -0.70
CA GLN A 89 4.16 -12.94 -1.88
C GLN A 89 3.69 -12.20 -3.12
N LYS A 90 4.61 -11.49 -3.75
CA LYS A 90 4.33 -10.78 -5.02
C LYS A 90 4.49 -11.67 -6.24
N ARG A 91 5.09 -12.85 -6.09
CA ARG A 91 5.33 -13.82 -7.18
C ARG A 91 6.03 -13.15 -8.37
N ASP A 92 5.61 -13.49 -9.59
CA ASP A 92 6.21 -12.95 -10.81
C ASP A 92 5.88 -11.46 -11.04
N THR A 93 4.85 -10.92 -10.35
CA THR A 93 4.49 -9.50 -10.48
C THR A 93 5.49 -8.55 -9.82
N VAL A 94 6.40 -9.04 -8.97
CA VAL A 94 7.42 -8.21 -8.32
C VAL A 94 8.33 -7.51 -9.35
N VAL A 95 8.79 -8.25 -10.36
CA VAL A 95 9.69 -7.71 -11.38
C VAL A 95 8.97 -6.72 -12.29
N SER A 96 7.78 -7.07 -12.77
CA SER A 96 6.99 -6.17 -13.62
C SER A 96 6.58 -4.88 -12.90
N ALA A 97 6.21 -4.95 -11.61
CA ALA A 97 5.90 -3.79 -10.81
C ALA A 97 7.12 -2.87 -10.62
N CYS A 98 8.30 -3.43 -10.38
CA CYS A 98 9.55 -2.67 -10.33
C CYS A 98 9.84 -1.99 -11.68
N ALA A 99 9.70 -2.72 -12.79
CA ALA A 99 9.91 -2.19 -14.14
C ALA A 99 8.95 -1.05 -14.49
N ALA A 100 7.72 -1.14 -14.00
CA ALA A 100 6.66 -0.16 -14.22
C ALA A 100 6.76 1.09 -13.31
N GLY A 101 7.72 1.13 -12.40
CA GLY A 101 7.96 2.28 -11.52
C GLY A 101 7.11 2.30 -10.25
N SER A 102 6.45 1.19 -9.89
CA SER A 102 5.78 1.05 -8.60
C SER A 102 6.78 1.16 -7.44
N ILE A 103 6.34 1.65 -6.30
CA ILE A 103 7.11 1.59 -5.05
C ILE A 103 6.95 0.19 -4.48
N VAL A 104 7.98 -0.65 -4.62
CA VAL A 104 7.91 -2.06 -4.22
C VAL A 104 8.72 -2.28 -2.96
N ASN A 105 8.07 -2.78 -1.90
CA ASN A 105 8.74 -3.19 -0.67
C ASN A 105 8.95 -4.70 -0.68
N LEU A 106 10.21 -5.14 -0.84
CA LEU A 106 10.59 -6.55 -0.87
C LEU A 106 10.50 -7.13 0.54
N ASP A 107 9.83 -8.27 0.68
CA ASP A 107 9.47 -8.87 1.97
C ASP A 107 10.36 -10.06 2.34
N ASN A 108 11.07 -10.62 1.37
CA ASN A 108 11.90 -11.81 1.56
C ASN A 108 13.07 -11.86 0.56
N LEU A 109 14.05 -12.73 0.85
CA LEU A 109 15.27 -12.88 0.03
C LEU A 109 14.97 -13.38 -1.38
N GLU A 110 13.95 -14.21 -1.57
CA GLU A 110 13.57 -14.71 -2.90
C GLU A 110 13.14 -13.57 -3.82
N GLU A 111 12.35 -12.61 -3.31
CA GLU A 111 11.97 -11.41 -4.07
C GLU A 111 13.19 -10.55 -4.39
N VAL A 112 14.14 -10.41 -3.46
CA VAL A 112 15.41 -9.68 -3.70
C VAL A 112 16.20 -10.34 -4.83
N GLU A 113 16.40 -11.67 -4.76
CA GLU A 113 17.13 -12.42 -5.78
C GLU A 113 16.49 -12.31 -7.16
N ARG A 114 15.15 -12.41 -7.24
CA ARG A 114 14.38 -12.25 -8.49
C ARG A 114 14.57 -10.87 -9.11
N VAL A 115 14.45 -9.82 -8.32
CA VAL A 115 14.62 -8.45 -8.79
C VAL A 115 16.06 -8.20 -9.21
N CYS A 116 17.04 -8.60 -8.41
CA CYS A 116 18.45 -8.49 -8.75
C CYS A 116 18.82 -9.25 -10.03
N ALA A 117 18.29 -10.45 -10.22
CA ALA A 117 18.53 -11.22 -11.44
C ALA A 117 17.92 -10.55 -12.67
N ALA A 118 16.71 -10.04 -12.56
CA ALA A 118 16.01 -9.39 -13.68
C ALA A 118 16.67 -8.09 -14.15
N PHE A 119 17.30 -7.34 -13.24
CA PHE A 119 17.91 -6.03 -13.56
C PHE A 119 19.43 -6.03 -13.57
N ARG A 120 20.08 -7.20 -13.47
CA ARG A 120 21.55 -7.33 -13.36
C ARG A 120 22.30 -6.62 -14.49
N ASP A 121 21.85 -6.81 -15.72
CA ASP A 121 22.49 -6.29 -16.92
C ASP A 121 21.68 -5.14 -17.57
N SER A 122 20.76 -4.56 -16.79
CA SER A 122 19.88 -3.48 -17.23
C SER A 122 20.38 -2.12 -16.75
N GLU A 123 20.27 -1.11 -17.58
CA GLU A 123 20.46 0.29 -17.17
C GLU A 123 19.26 0.81 -16.34
N HIS A 124 18.15 0.09 -16.34
CA HIS A 124 16.97 0.44 -15.55
C HIS A 124 17.27 0.35 -14.05
N LYS A 125 16.92 1.40 -13.33
CA LYS A 125 17.06 1.47 -11.87
C LYS A 125 15.67 1.62 -11.25
N SER A 126 15.29 0.65 -10.45
CA SER A 126 14.07 0.73 -9.63
C SER A 126 14.41 1.07 -8.20
N ALA A 127 13.65 1.98 -7.60
CA ALA A 127 13.70 2.20 -6.17
C ALA A 127 12.89 1.11 -5.47
N VAL A 128 13.52 0.36 -4.58
CA VAL A 128 12.87 -0.68 -3.78
C VAL A 128 13.06 -0.44 -2.30
N GLY A 129 12.07 -0.78 -1.48
CA GLY A 129 12.21 -0.88 -0.04
C GLY A 129 12.52 -2.31 0.37
N LEU A 130 13.21 -2.48 1.49
CA LEU A 130 13.40 -3.77 2.15
C LEU A 130 12.59 -3.77 3.44
N ARG A 131 11.76 -4.78 3.62
CA ARG A 131 11.04 -4.96 4.87
C ARG A 131 11.93 -5.72 5.84
N VAL A 132 12.31 -5.06 6.93
CA VAL A 132 13.14 -5.64 7.98
C VAL A 132 12.25 -6.34 9.00
N ASN A 133 12.61 -7.58 9.33
CA ASN A 133 12.04 -8.31 10.46
C ASN A 133 12.88 -8.02 11.71
N TYR A 134 12.36 -7.14 12.56
CA TYR A 134 13.07 -6.69 13.75
C TYR A 134 12.46 -7.32 15.00
N ASP A 135 13.28 -7.98 15.79
CA ASP A 135 12.89 -8.53 17.09
C ASP A 135 13.15 -7.51 18.18
N ILE A 136 12.12 -6.71 18.50
CA ILE A 136 12.23 -5.63 19.47
C ILE A 136 12.61 -6.17 20.85
N GLU A 137 12.04 -7.30 21.28
CA GLU A 137 12.32 -7.84 22.63
C GLU A 137 13.77 -8.34 22.76
N ARG A 138 14.32 -8.92 21.69
CA ARG A 138 15.74 -9.33 21.67
C ARG A 138 16.68 -8.12 21.63
N ASP A 139 16.37 -7.14 20.80
CA ASP A 139 17.28 -6.04 20.49
C ASP A 139 17.09 -4.81 21.39
N CYS A 140 15.90 -4.68 22.02
CA CYS A 140 15.53 -3.64 22.99
C CYS A 140 14.66 -4.24 24.11
N PRO A 141 15.23 -5.08 25.01
CA PRO A 141 14.45 -5.76 26.04
C PRO A 141 13.69 -4.78 26.95
N GLY A 142 12.41 -5.05 27.17
CA GLY A 142 11.55 -4.25 28.05
C GLY A 142 10.92 -3.02 27.39
N GLU A 143 11.19 -2.74 26.12
CA GLU A 143 10.57 -1.63 25.39
C GLU A 143 9.26 -2.03 24.69
N THR A 144 8.89 -3.31 24.71
CA THR A 144 7.65 -3.81 24.12
C THR A 144 6.78 -4.55 25.13
N THR A 145 5.48 -4.40 24.97
CA THR A 145 4.49 -5.23 25.68
C THR A 145 4.09 -6.47 24.87
N CYS A 146 4.60 -6.60 23.65
CA CYS A 146 4.35 -7.76 22.79
C CYS A 146 5.36 -8.85 23.15
N THR A 147 4.87 -10.00 23.59
CA THR A 147 5.69 -11.19 23.83
C THR A 147 6.31 -11.67 22.53
N GLY A 148 7.62 -11.63 22.46
CA GLY A 148 8.55 -11.95 21.40
C GLY A 148 8.28 -13.15 20.50
N ILE A 149 7.22 -13.09 19.71
CA ILE A 149 7.10 -13.95 18.54
C ILE A 149 7.66 -13.16 17.37
N PRO A 150 8.77 -13.61 16.75
CA PRO A 150 9.29 -12.95 15.55
C PRO A 150 8.17 -12.79 14.51
N GLY A 151 8.08 -11.59 13.94
CA GLY A 151 7.12 -11.33 12.87
C GLY A 151 7.37 -12.29 11.71
N ARG A 152 6.31 -12.77 11.07
CA ARG A 152 6.40 -13.67 9.88
C ARG A 152 6.70 -12.92 8.58
N PHE A 153 6.93 -11.64 8.64
CA PHE A 153 7.13 -10.77 7.47
C PHE A 153 8.47 -10.06 7.58
N GLY A 154 9.13 -9.90 6.43
CA GLY A 154 10.41 -9.20 6.34
C GLY A 154 11.61 -10.13 6.43
N ILE A 155 12.78 -9.54 6.19
CA ILE A 155 14.09 -10.18 6.13
C ILE A 155 14.78 -10.03 7.48
#